data_b78dc8ff0b5e99698d0569f0ac069bf5
#
_entry.id   b78dc8ff0b5e99698d0569f0ac069bf5
#
_cell.length_a   1.000
_cell.length_b   1.000
_cell.length_c   1.000
_cell.angle_alpha   90.00
_cell.angle_beta   90.00
_cell.angle_gamma   90.00
#
_symmetry.space_group_name_H-M   'P 1'
#
loop_
_entity.id
_entity.type
_entity.pdbx_description
1 polymer ?
#
loop_
_entity_poly.entity_id
_entity_poly.type
_entity_poly.pdbx_seq_one_letter_code
_entity_poly.pdbx_strand_id
1 'polypeptide(L)'
;KRWLMELLDLYHQEIGLPFTCLGRANELNEEVVKKLSWAGCDCITFGLETANENMRNLLLRKALKNESIIEGVELLRKYKIKVGTYNMIGLPGETIEEAIETMKFNAKIKTDYTLPCIFQPYPKTDLAEYCVENGYIGKEFNVDVIPSLFDSSLLKSEYADQFANLQKFFSLGAKYPSTIPLIRKLIKLKPNRIFYVVGVVSYGIRSL
;
A
#
# COMPACT_ATOMS: atom_id res chain seq x y z
N LYS A 1 -7.81 10.27 -21.36
CA LYS A 1 -6.85 9.50 -22.16
C LYS A 1 -6.09 10.40 -23.14
N ARG A 2 -6.79 11.15 -24.03
CA ARG A 2 -6.16 12.03 -25.03
C ARG A 2 -5.15 13.00 -24.43
N TRP A 3 -5.54 13.75 -23.40
CA TRP A 3 -4.65 14.67 -22.67
C TRP A 3 -3.37 13.98 -22.16
N LEU A 4 -3.48 12.76 -21.60
CA LEU A 4 -2.31 12.04 -21.11
C LEU A 4 -1.32 11.71 -22.25
N MET A 5 -1.83 11.32 -23.42
CA MET A 5 -0.96 11.02 -24.58
C MET A 5 -0.21 12.26 -25.05
N GLU A 6 -0.90 13.39 -25.16
CA GLU A 6 -0.32 14.68 -25.54
C GLU A 6 0.72 15.14 -24.49
N LEU A 7 0.42 15.00 -23.19
CA LEU A 7 1.37 15.31 -22.11
C LEU A 7 2.64 14.47 -22.22
N LEU A 8 2.51 13.15 -22.44
CA LEU A 8 3.65 12.26 -22.53
C LEU A 8 4.49 12.50 -23.79
N ASP A 9 3.90 12.94 -24.90
CA ASP A 9 4.64 13.39 -26.08
C ASP A 9 5.49 14.62 -25.79
N LEU A 10 4.88 15.65 -25.19
CA LEU A 10 5.59 16.87 -24.81
C LEU A 10 6.67 16.60 -23.77
N TYR A 11 6.36 15.79 -22.75
CA TYR A 11 7.34 15.42 -21.71
C TYR A 11 8.58 14.75 -22.30
N HIS A 12 8.38 13.80 -23.20
CA HIS A 12 9.48 13.08 -23.84
C HIS A 12 10.35 14.01 -24.71
N GLN A 13 9.72 14.95 -25.43
CA GLN A 13 10.40 15.88 -26.33
C GLN A 13 11.15 16.99 -25.58
N GLU A 14 10.51 17.57 -24.59
CA GLU A 14 11.00 18.80 -23.93
C GLU A 14 11.81 18.51 -22.66
N ILE A 15 11.57 17.39 -21.98
CA ILE A 15 12.18 17.07 -20.69
C ILE A 15 13.03 15.79 -20.76
N GLY A 16 12.44 14.66 -21.16
CA GLY A 16 13.12 13.39 -21.42
C GLY A 16 13.79 12.73 -20.21
N LEU A 17 13.50 13.14 -18.97
CA LEU A 17 14.04 12.54 -17.76
C LEU A 17 13.21 11.31 -17.32
N PRO A 18 13.82 10.31 -16.65
CA PRO A 18 13.06 9.28 -15.99
C PRO A 18 12.12 9.86 -14.94
N PHE A 19 10.91 9.31 -14.85
CA PHE A 19 9.92 9.75 -13.87
C PHE A 19 9.17 8.60 -13.24
N THR A 20 8.55 8.86 -12.09
CA THR A 20 7.59 7.98 -11.45
C THR A 20 6.22 8.64 -11.39
N CYS A 21 5.15 7.86 -11.42
CA CYS A 21 3.80 8.41 -11.32
C CYS A 21 2.89 7.52 -10.47
N LEU A 22 1.76 8.11 -10.10
CA LEU A 22 0.67 7.40 -9.44
C LEU A 22 -0.34 6.96 -10.49
N GLY A 23 -0.93 5.78 -10.30
CA GLY A 23 -1.95 5.25 -11.20
C GLY A 23 -3.02 4.44 -10.47
N ARG A 24 -3.94 3.89 -11.25
CA ARG A 24 -4.92 2.92 -10.77
C ARG A 24 -4.76 1.63 -11.58
N ALA A 25 -4.63 0.49 -10.89
CA ALA A 25 -4.34 -0.78 -11.55
C ALA A 25 -5.38 -1.16 -12.62
N ASN A 26 -6.66 -0.87 -12.39
CA ASN A 26 -7.76 -1.15 -13.33
C ASN A 26 -7.88 -0.14 -14.49
N GLU A 27 -7.09 0.92 -14.51
CA GLU A 27 -7.04 1.90 -15.63
C GLU A 27 -5.84 1.67 -16.55
N LEU A 28 -4.96 0.74 -16.18
CA LEU A 28 -3.81 0.35 -16.99
C LEU A 28 -4.28 -0.46 -18.20
N ASN A 29 -3.92 0.01 -19.37
CA ASN A 29 -4.11 -0.73 -20.62
C ASN A 29 -2.84 -0.62 -21.46
N GLU A 30 -2.71 -1.50 -22.45
CA GLU A 30 -1.47 -1.65 -23.20
C GLU A 30 -1.00 -0.35 -23.88
N GLU A 31 -1.94 0.42 -24.44
CA GLU A 31 -1.62 1.70 -25.10
C GLU A 31 -1.04 2.71 -24.14
N VAL A 32 -1.65 2.85 -22.93
CA VAL A 32 -1.19 3.77 -21.89
C VAL A 32 0.15 3.33 -21.34
N VAL A 33 0.31 2.04 -20.99
CA VAL A 33 1.54 1.52 -20.40
C VAL A 33 2.71 1.60 -21.38
N LYS A 34 2.48 1.26 -22.65
CA LYS A 34 3.48 1.40 -23.71
C LYS A 34 3.92 2.86 -23.87
N LYS A 35 2.98 3.80 -23.82
CA LYS A 35 3.28 5.23 -23.95
C LYS A 35 4.05 5.76 -22.73
N LEU A 36 3.68 5.34 -21.52
CA LEU A 36 4.40 5.68 -20.29
C LEU A 36 5.85 5.16 -20.32
N SER A 37 6.05 3.90 -20.72
CA SER A 37 7.39 3.33 -20.87
C SER A 37 8.23 4.11 -21.88
N TRP A 38 7.65 4.42 -23.05
CA TRP A 38 8.32 5.21 -24.09
C TRP A 38 8.69 6.62 -23.59
N ALA A 39 7.85 7.25 -22.77
CA ALA A 39 8.12 8.58 -22.20
C ALA A 39 9.13 8.58 -21.05
N GLY A 40 9.61 7.41 -20.60
CA GLY A 40 10.63 7.30 -19.54
C GLY A 40 10.07 7.02 -18.14
N CYS A 41 8.84 6.49 -18.03
CA CYS A 41 8.28 6.08 -16.74
C CYS A 41 9.05 4.88 -16.18
N ASP A 42 9.71 5.06 -15.02
CA ASP A 42 10.48 4.00 -14.33
C ASP A 42 9.61 3.19 -13.35
N CYS A 43 8.63 3.83 -12.70
CA CYS A 43 7.78 3.19 -11.71
C CYS A 43 6.38 3.76 -11.70
N ILE A 44 5.38 2.89 -11.57
CA ILE A 44 4.00 3.25 -11.26
C ILE A 44 3.66 2.73 -9.87
N THR A 45 3.17 3.62 -9.01
CA THR A 45 2.66 3.28 -7.68
C THR A 45 1.15 3.42 -7.65
N PHE A 46 0.46 2.43 -7.11
CA PHE A 46 -0.99 2.45 -6.95
C PHE A 46 -1.44 1.94 -5.57
N GLY A 47 -2.63 2.36 -5.15
CA GLY A 47 -3.25 1.89 -3.92
C GLY A 47 -3.81 0.48 -4.09
N LEU A 48 -3.09 -0.54 -3.62
CA LEU A 48 -3.59 -1.89 -3.42
C LEU A 48 -4.49 -1.93 -2.18
N GLU A 49 -4.09 -1.22 -1.14
CA GLU A 49 -4.67 -1.05 0.19
C GLU A 49 -4.69 -2.35 1.00
N THR A 50 -5.56 -3.30 0.66
CA THR A 50 -5.65 -4.63 1.28
C THR A 50 -5.91 -5.69 0.22
N ALA A 51 -5.44 -6.92 0.44
CA ALA A 51 -5.74 -8.07 -0.43
C ALA A 51 -7.18 -8.58 -0.26
N ASN A 52 -7.85 -8.22 0.84
CA ASN A 52 -9.26 -8.55 1.05
C ASN A 52 -10.13 -7.66 0.16
N GLU A 53 -10.64 -8.22 -0.95
CA GLU A 53 -11.48 -7.49 -1.90
C GLU A 53 -12.76 -6.93 -1.29
N ASN A 54 -13.40 -7.69 -0.40
CA ASN A 54 -14.63 -7.22 0.24
C ASN A 54 -14.34 -6.00 1.10
N MET A 55 -13.30 -6.05 1.92
CA MET A 55 -12.90 -4.90 2.75
C MET A 55 -12.50 -3.70 1.87
N ARG A 56 -11.70 -3.92 0.83
CA ARG A 56 -11.30 -2.88 -0.12
C ARG A 56 -12.49 -2.24 -0.83
N ASN A 57 -13.46 -3.03 -1.25
CA ASN A 57 -14.59 -2.53 -2.03
C ASN A 57 -15.71 -1.96 -1.16
N LEU A 58 -16.01 -2.56 0.00
CA LEU A 58 -17.06 -2.10 0.90
C LEU A 58 -16.63 -0.91 1.77
N LEU A 59 -15.45 -0.98 2.39
CA LEU A 59 -14.96 0.09 3.27
C LEU A 59 -14.30 1.23 2.50
N LEU A 60 -13.45 0.91 1.52
CA LEU A 60 -12.67 1.92 0.79
C LEU A 60 -13.30 2.32 -0.54
N ARG A 61 -14.42 1.70 -0.93
CA ARG A 61 -15.20 1.99 -2.15
C ARG A 61 -14.35 2.05 -3.42
N LYS A 62 -13.33 1.20 -3.53
CA LYS A 62 -12.38 1.27 -4.65
C LYS A 62 -12.81 0.56 -5.92
N ALA A 63 -13.82 -0.33 -5.88
CA ALA A 63 -14.29 -1.13 -7.01
C ALA A 63 -13.12 -1.79 -7.80
N LEU A 64 -12.20 -2.42 -7.09
CA LEU A 64 -10.96 -2.97 -7.65
C LEU A 64 -10.83 -4.45 -7.29
N LYS A 65 -10.73 -5.33 -8.29
CA LYS A 65 -10.54 -6.77 -8.14
C LYS A 65 -9.06 -7.15 -8.08
N ASN A 66 -8.73 -8.25 -7.40
CA ASN A 66 -7.37 -8.77 -7.35
C ASN A 66 -6.86 -9.20 -8.73
N GLU A 67 -7.74 -9.75 -9.58
CA GLU A 67 -7.42 -10.10 -10.97
C GLU A 67 -6.95 -8.86 -11.75
N SER A 68 -7.68 -7.75 -11.65
CA SER A 68 -7.31 -6.50 -12.35
C SER A 68 -5.97 -5.93 -11.87
N ILE A 69 -5.63 -6.15 -10.58
CA ILE A 69 -4.32 -5.77 -10.06
C ILE A 69 -3.23 -6.66 -10.69
N ILE A 70 -3.44 -7.97 -10.73
CA ILE A 70 -2.49 -8.92 -11.32
C ILE A 70 -2.26 -8.58 -12.79
N GLU A 71 -3.32 -8.43 -13.57
CA GLU A 71 -3.25 -8.07 -14.99
C GLU A 71 -2.50 -6.75 -15.21
N GLY A 72 -2.80 -5.72 -14.41
CA GLY A 72 -2.11 -4.43 -14.48
C GLY A 72 -0.62 -4.56 -14.17
N VAL A 73 -0.24 -5.35 -13.17
CA VAL A 73 1.16 -5.60 -12.81
C VAL A 73 1.90 -6.38 -13.92
N GLU A 74 1.29 -7.40 -14.50
CA GLU A 74 1.87 -8.16 -15.61
C GLU A 74 2.12 -7.26 -16.81
N LEU A 75 1.18 -6.36 -17.09
CA LEU A 75 1.32 -5.39 -18.16
C LEU A 75 2.47 -4.41 -17.91
N LEU A 76 2.60 -3.87 -16.70
CA LEU A 76 3.73 -3.00 -16.32
C LEU A 76 5.08 -3.71 -16.50
N ARG A 77 5.17 -4.96 -16.07
CA ARG A 77 6.39 -5.79 -16.22
C ARG A 77 6.74 -6.06 -17.67
N LYS A 78 5.74 -6.33 -18.53
CA LYS A 78 5.95 -6.49 -19.98
C LYS A 78 6.69 -5.29 -20.57
N TYR A 79 6.40 -4.09 -20.07
CA TYR A 79 7.03 -2.83 -20.51
C TYR A 79 8.17 -2.34 -19.60
N LYS A 80 8.68 -3.21 -18.70
CA LYS A 80 9.82 -2.94 -17.80
C LYS A 80 9.61 -1.76 -16.85
N ILE A 81 8.35 -1.45 -16.51
CA ILE A 81 8.00 -0.45 -15.51
C ILE A 81 7.93 -1.13 -14.15
N LYS A 82 8.62 -0.59 -13.15
CA LYS A 82 8.56 -1.04 -11.76
C LYS A 82 7.20 -0.78 -11.15
N VAL A 83 6.87 -1.58 -10.14
CA VAL A 83 5.57 -1.55 -9.45
C VAL A 83 5.74 -1.15 -8.00
N GLY A 84 5.14 -0.03 -7.63
CA GLY A 84 4.96 0.37 -6.24
C GLY A 84 3.52 0.14 -5.76
N THR A 85 3.34 -0.15 -4.46
CA THR A 85 2.02 -0.28 -3.85
C THR A 85 1.90 0.51 -2.55
N TYR A 86 0.81 1.23 -2.40
CA TYR A 86 0.33 1.69 -1.10
C TYR A 86 -0.54 0.61 -0.48
N ASN A 87 -0.33 0.35 0.81
CA ASN A 87 -1.07 -0.66 1.56
C ASN A 87 -1.56 -0.05 2.88
N MET A 88 -2.77 -0.38 3.28
CA MET A 88 -3.32 -0.08 4.59
C MET A 88 -3.39 -1.34 5.40
N ILE A 89 -2.98 -1.27 6.66
CA ILE A 89 -3.13 -2.34 7.65
C ILE A 89 -3.81 -1.79 8.90
N GLY A 90 -4.52 -2.63 9.62
CA GLY A 90 -5.31 -2.20 10.78
C GLY A 90 -6.58 -1.45 10.39
N LEU A 91 -7.19 -1.82 9.26
CA LEU A 91 -8.51 -1.33 8.88
C LEU A 91 -9.58 -1.75 9.91
N PRO A 92 -10.71 -1.03 10.00
CA PRO A 92 -11.78 -1.38 10.92
C PRO A 92 -12.24 -2.84 10.73
N GLY A 93 -12.10 -3.66 11.76
CA GLY A 93 -12.44 -5.10 11.72
C GLY A 93 -11.41 -6.00 11.05
N GLU A 94 -10.29 -5.48 10.56
CA GLU A 94 -9.23 -6.29 9.98
C GLU A 94 -8.53 -7.15 11.03
N THR A 95 -8.32 -8.41 10.72
CA THR A 95 -7.51 -9.32 11.51
C THR A 95 -6.04 -9.25 11.11
N ILE A 96 -5.15 -9.69 12.01
CA ILE A 96 -3.72 -9.75 11.69
C ILE A 96 -3.41 -10.70 10.52
N GLU A 97 -4.21 -11.75 10.36
CA GLU A 97 -4.04 -12.69 9.24
C GLU A 97 -4.38 -12.04 7.90
N GLU A 98 -5.43 -11.24 7.82
CA GLU A 98 -5.80 -10.50 6.61
C GLU A 98 -4.72 -9.48 6.21
N ALA A 99 -4.13 -8.80 7.19
CA ALA A 99 -3.00 -7.92 6.94
C ALA A 99 -1.75 -8.69 6.44
N ILE A 100 -1.50 -9.89 6.97
CA ILE A 100 -0.44 -10.80 6.47
C ILE A 100 -0.76 -11.29 5.05
N GLU A 101 -2.03 -11.60 4.73
CA GLU A 101 -2.42 -11.94 3.35
C GLU A 101 -2.17 -10.77 2.38
N THR A 102 -2.35 -9.52 2.82
CA THR A 102 -1.98 -8.34 2.04
C THR A 102 -0.47 -8.31 1.76
N MET A 103 0.37 -8.60 2.74
CA MET A 103 1.81 -8.74 2.56
C MET A 103 2.16 -9.87 1.57
N LYS A 104 1.52 -11.05 1.71
CA LYS A 104 1.72 -12.19 0.78
C LYS A 104 1.25 -11.86 -0.64
N PHE A 105 0.16 -11.11 -0.80
CA PHE A 105 -0.32 -10.69 -2.11
C PHE A 105 0.70 -9.79 -2.82
N ASN A 106 1.33 -8.85 -2.09
CA ASN A 106 2.45 -8.06 -2.60
C ASN A 106 3.62 -8.95 -3.05
N ALA A 107 3.95 -9.99 -2.27
CA ALA A 107 4.97 -10.96 -2.66
C ALA A 107 4.58 -11.75 -3.92
N LYS A 108 3.32 -12.20 -4.03
CA LYS A 108 2.78 -12.93 -5.17
C LYS A 108 2.89 -12.12 -6.46
N ILE A 109 2.51 -10.84 -6.42
CA ILE A 109 2.62 -9.95 -7.60
C ILE A 109 4.02 -9.36 -7.78
N LYS A 110 4.98 -9.72 -6.89
CA LYS A 110 6.39 -9.31 -6.94
C LYS A 110 6.57 -7.80 -6.99
N THR A 111 5.90 -7.04 -6.13
CA THR A 111 6.07 -5.58 -6.07
C THR A 111 7.53 -5.20 -5.83
N ASP A 112 7.99 -4.15 -6.52
CA ASP A 112 9.33 -3.60 -6.32
C ASP A 112 9.39 -2.74 -5.05
N TYR A 113 8.32 -1.99 -4.79
CA TYR A 113 8.20 -1.10 -3.63
C TYR A 113 6.86 -1.31 -2.93
N THR A 114 6.86 -1.39 -1.60
CA THR A 114 5.63 -1.40 -0.79
C THR A 114 5.68 -0.29 0.25
N LEU A 115 4.62 0.46 0.41
CA LEU A 115 4.46 1.43 1.49
C LEU A 115 3.26 1.02 2.35
N PRO A 116 3.46 0.25 3.44
CA PRO A 116 2.40 -0.06 4.38
C PRO A 116 2.21 1.11 5.35
N CYS A 117 0.96 1.56 5.47
CA CYS A 117 0.55 2.55 6.45
C CYS A 117 -0.48 1.92 7.40
N ILE A 118 -0.40 2.26 8.67
CA ILE A 118 -1.43 1.89 9.64
C ILE A 118 -2.61 2.84 9.43
N PHE A 119 -3.81 2.28 9.29
CA PHE A 119 -5.02 3.05 9.03
C PHE A 119 -5.27 4.12 10.11
N GLN A 120 -5.61 5.31 9.66
CA GLN A 120 -6.05 6.41 10.53
C GLN A 120 -7.44 6.91 10.10
N PRO A 121 -8.36 7.04 11.05
CA PRO A 121 -9.66 7.65 10.78
C PRO A 121 -9.52 9.17 10.71
N TYR A 122 -9.56 9.75 9.52
CA TYR A 122 -9.54 11.21 9.37
C TYR A 122 -10.93 11.78 9.58
N PRO A 123 -11.12 12.80 10.44
CA PRO A 123 -12.42 13.43 10.69
C PRO A 123 -13.13 13.85 9.41
N LYS A 124 -14.44 13.75 9.39
CA LYS A 124 -15.32 14.11 8.25
C LYS A 124 -15.17 13.21 7.03
N THR A 125 -14.64 12.00 7.19
CA THR A 125 -14.67 10.97 6.15
C THR A 125 -15.72 9.91 6.51
N ASP A 126 -16.38 9.33 5.50
CA ASP A 126 -17.36 8.25 5.68
C ASP A 126 -16.80 7.10 6.52
N LEU A 127 -15.50 6.79 6.32
CA LEU A 127 -14.86 5.69 7.05
C LEU A 127 -14.60 6.05 8.52
N ALA A 128 -14.35 7.31 8.85
CA ALA A 128 -14.26 7.75 10.24
C ALA A 128 -15.63 7.72 10.94
N GLU A 129 -16.69 8.11 10.25
CA GLU A 129 -18.06 7.99 10.73
C GLU A 129 -18.42 6.52 11.00
N TYR A 130 -18.12 5.64 10.05
CA TYR A 130 -18.26 4.19 10.24
C TYR A 130 -17.49 3.68 11.48
N CYS A 131 -16.27 4.17 11.72
CA CYS A 131 -15.49 3.78 12.90
C CYS A 131 -16.16 4.22 14.21
N VAL A 132 -16.76 5.41 14.25
CA VAL A 132 -17.50 5.92 15.40
C VAL A 132 -18.78 5.09 15.63
N GLU A 133 -19.57 4.88 14.59
CA GLU A 133 -20.84 4.15 14.66
C GLU A 133 -20.67 2.70 15.13
N ASN A 134 -19.56 2.06 14.73
CA ASN A 134 -19.24 0.68 15.09
C ASN A 134 -18.36 0.56 16.35
N GLY A 135 -18.08 1.67 17.05
CA GLY A 135 -17.37 1.66 18.33
C GLY A 135 -15.87 1.44 18.26
N TYR A 136 -15.27 1.52 17.07
CA TYR A 136 -13.81 1.41 16.88
C TYR A 136 -13.05 2.59 17.46
N ILE A 137 -13.66 3.77 17.50
CA ILE A 137 -13.13 4.99 18.14
C ILE A 137 -14.20 5.72 18.94
N GLY A 138 -13.78 6.64 19.80
CA GLY A 138 -14.70 7.54 20.51
C GLY A 138 -15.36 8.57 19.57
N LYS A 139 -16.47 9.15 20.00
CA LYS A 139 -17.21 10.14 19.19
C LYS A 139 -16.45 11.45 18.98
N GLU A 140 -15.62 11.82 19.95
CA GLU A 140 -14.85 13.07 19.92
C GLU A 140 -13.38 12.73 19.66
N PHE A 141 -12.92 13.01 18.46
CA PHE A 141 -11.52 13.02 18.09
C PHE A 141 -11.26 14.11 17.04
N ASN A 142 -10.05 14.64 17.02
CA ASN A 142 -9.64 15.66 16.07
C ASN A 142 -8.33 15.27 15.35
N VAL A 143 -7.90 16.06 14.40
CA VAL A 143 -6.70 15.81 13.61
C VAL A 143 -5.43 15.82 14.47
N ASP A 144 -5.42 16.64 15.54
CA ASP A 144 -4.23 16.85 16.36
C ASP A 144 -3.81 15.63 17.17
N VAL A 145 -4.75 14.70 17.41
CA VAL A 145 -4.50 13.45 18.15
C VAL A 145 -4.18 12.25 17.25
N ILE A 146 -4.18 12.42 15.93
CA ILE A 146 -3.89 11.34 14.99
C ILE A 146 -2.39 11.01 15.05
N PRO A 147 -2.02 9.76 15.40
CA PRO A 147 -0.63 9.36 15.46
C PRO A 147 -0.02 9.21 14.05
N SER A 148 1.28 8.99 14.00
CA SER A 148 1.98 8.69 12.76
C SER A 148 1.39 7.44 12.08
N LEU A 149 1.23 7.49 10.76
CA LEU A 149 0.81 6.37 9.91
C LEU A 149 1.73 5.12 10.02
N PHE A 150 2.88 5.29 10.66
CA PHE A 150 3.90 4.24 10.79
C PHE A 150 4.00 3.64 12.20
N ASP A 151 3.35 4.22 13.19
CA ASP A 151 3.57 3.81 14.58
C ASP A 151 2.35 3.16 15.25
N SER A 152 1.17 3.76 15.12
CA SER A 152 -0.04 3.28 15.77
C SER A 152 -1.30 3.78 15.06
N SER A 153 -2.47 3.38 15.55
CA SER A 153 -3.78 3.89 15.12
C SER A 153 -4.58 4.40 16.31
N LEU A 154 -5.56 5.25 16.04
CA LEU A 154 -6.60 5.62 17.01
C LEU A 154 -7.63 4.50 17.22
N LEU A 155 -7.69 3.52 16.32
CA LEU A 155 -8.65 2.43 16.42
C LEU A 155 -8.34 1.54 17.63
N LYS A 156 -9.38 1.18 18.36
CA LYS A 156 -9.33 0.14 19.36
C LYS A 156 -9.18 -1.21 18.66
N SER A 157 -8.07 -1.88 18.85
CA SER A 157 -7.80 -3.21 18.29
C SER A 157 -6.99 -4.05 19.26
N GLU A 158 -7.37 -5.29 19.42
CA GLU A 158 -6.56 -6.30 20.16
C GLU A 158 -5.22 -6.59 19.45
N TYR A 159 -5.10 -6.25 18.17
CA TYR A 159 -3.91 -6.46 17.35
C TYR A 159 -3.05 -5.19 17.20
N ALA A 160 -3.31 -4.12 17.96
CA ALA A 160 -2.64 -2.83 17.78
C ALA A 160 -1.10 -2.96 17.76
N ASP A 161 -0.49 -3.62 18.76
CA ASP A 161 0.95 -3.88 18.80
C ASP A 161 1.44 -4.74 17.63
N GLN A 162 0.63 -5.71 17.21
CA GLN A 162 0.98 -6.58 16.10
C GLN A 162 0.94 -5.84 14.76
N PHE A 163 -0.02 -4.93 14.54
CA PHE A 163 -0.03 -4.07 13.36
C PHE A 163 1.16 -3.11 13.35
N ALA A 164 1.49 -2.50 14.50
CA ALA A 164 2.67 -1.64 14.62
C ALA A 164 3.96 -2.39 14.26
N ASN A 165 4.11 -3.62 14.71
CA ASN A 165 5.26 -4.46 14.37
C ASN A 165 5.22 -4.93 12.91
N LEU A 166 4.04 -5.37 12.41
CA LEU A 166 3.87 -5.83 11.03
C LEU A 166 4.25 -4.72 10.04
N GLN A 167 3.89 -3.47 10.34
CA GLN A 167 4.27 -2.30 9.54
C GLN A 167 5.80 -2.25 9.32
N LYS A 168 6.61 -2.53 10.35
CA LYS A 168 8.07 -2.53 10.27
C LYS A 168 8.63 -3.67 9.41
N PHE A 169 7.97 -4.84 9.40
CA PHE A 169 8.41 -6.03 8.68
C PHE A 169 7.71 -6.24 7.33
N PHE A 170 6.68 -5.46 7.01
CA PHE A 170 5.82 -5.70 5.85
C PHE A 170 6.62 -5.77 4.55
N SER A 171 7.49 -4.82 4.35
CA SER A 171 8.31 -4.73 3.14
C SER A 171 9.32 -5.86 3.02
N LEU A 172 9.88 -6.29 4.15
CA LEU A 172 10.77 -7.45 4.20
C LEU A 172 10.02 -8.72 3.81
N GLY A 173 8.83 -8.94 4.39
CA GLY A 173 8.00 -10.11 4.08
C GLY A 173 7.47 -10.12 2.65
N ALA A 174 7.11 -8.95 2.10
CA ALA A 174 6.69 -8.82 0.71
C ALA A 174 7.82 -9.14 -0.27
N LYS A 175 9.07 -8.74 0.05
CA LYS A 175 10.25 -9.00 -0.79
C LYS A 175 10.79 -10.42 -0.62
N TYR A 176 10.77 -10.94 0.60
CA TYR A 176 11.33 -12.25 0.96
C TYR A 176 10.29 -13.10 1.68
N PRO A 177 9.34 -13.75 0.97
CA PRO A 177 8.21 -14.48 1.56
C PRO A 177 8.62 -15.59 2.52
N SER A 178 9.82 -16.16 2.37
CA SER A 178 10.37 -17.17 3.29
C SER A 178 10.57 -16.65 4.73
N THR A 179 10.58 -15.32 4.92
CA THR A 179 10.70 -14.70 6.25
C THR A 179 9.35 -14.61 6.99
N ILE A 180 8.22 -14.80 6.31
CA ILE A 180 6.87 -14.65 6.88
C ILE A 180 6.64 -15.53 8.12
N PRO A 181 7.07 -16.80 8.17
CA PRO A 181 6.90 -17.61 9.38
C PRO A 181 7.63 -17.04 10.60
N LEU A 182 8.79 -16.42 10.40
CA LEU A 182 9.53 -15.72 11.46
C LEU A 182 8.82 -14.41 11.84
N ILE A 183 8.39 -13.62 10.86
CA ILE A 183 7.65 -12.37 11.08
C ILE A 183 6.41 -12.63 11.93
N ARG A 184 5.63 -13.69 11.66
CA ARG A 184 4.48 -14.10 12.48
C ARG A 184 4.80 -14.33 13.96
N LYS A 185 6.01 -14.75 14.29
CA LYS A 185 6.46 -14.89 15.68
C LYS A 185 6.89 -13.54 16.26
N LEU A 186 7.64 -12.76 15.48
CA LEU A 186 8.18 -11.47 15.93
C LEU A 186 7.09 -10.43 16.21
N ILE A 187 6.05 -10.36 15.38
CA ILE A 187 4.98 -9.38 15.55
C ILE A 187 4.20 -9.55 16.86
N LYS A 188 4.24 -10.75 17.49
CA LYS A 188 3.61 -11.01 18.80
C LYS A 188 4.38 -10.43 19.99
N LEU A 189 5.60 -9.99 19.77
CA LEU A 189 6.42 -9.35 20.79
C LEU A 189 5.98 -7.88 20.95
N LYS A 190 6.34 -7.28 22.12
CA LYS A 190 6.10 -5.84 22.31
C LYS A 190 6.90 -5.02 21.29
N PRO A 191 6.34 -3.92 20.76
CA PRO A 191 7.06 -2.99 19.90
C PRO A 191 8.34 -2.51 20.57
N ASN A 192 9.43 -2.42 19.81
CA ASN A 192 10.74 -2.06 20.31
C ASN A 192 11.62 -1.36 19.27
N ARG A 193 12.72 -0.75 19.73
CA ARG A 193 13.65 0.01 18.88
C ARG A 193 14.33 -0.83 17.79
N ILE A 194 14.55 -2.12 18.01
CA ILE A 194 15.17 -3.00 17.01
C ILE A 194 14.24 -3.13 15.80
N PHE A 195 12.94 -3.33 16.04
CA PHE A 195 11.94 -3.42 14.96
C PHE A 195 11.86 -2.11 14.18
N TYR A 196 11.96 -0.97 14.86
CA TYR A 196 12.03 0.33 14.19
C TYR A 196 13.23 0.40 13.23
N VAL A 197 14.42 0.01 13.67
CA VAL A 197 15.64 -0.02 12.84
C VAL A 197 15.45 -0.96 11.63
N VAL A 198 14.88 -2.14 11.82
CA VAL A 198 14.54 -3.06 10.71
C VAL A 198 13.61 -2.38 9.72
N GLY A 199 12.59 -1.67 10.20
CA GLY A 199 11.69 -0.89 9.36
C GLY A 199 12.44 0.13 8.50
N VAL A 200 13.24 0.98 9.12
CA VAL A 200 14.04 2.03 8.43
C VAL A 200 14.97 1.41 7.39
N VAL A 201 15.70 0.36 7.75
CA VAL A 201 16.61 -0.34 6.83
C VAL A 201 15.85 -0.97 5.66
N SER A 202 14.71 -1.61 5.93
CA SER A 202 13.88 -2.21 4.88
C SER A 202 13.29 -1.18 3.90
N TYR A 203 13.12 0.06 4.33
CA TYR A 203 12.77 1.19 3.45
C TYR A 203 13.99 1.76 2.70
N GLY A 204 15.13 1.89 3.35
CA GLY A 204 16.35 2.48 2.79
C GLY A 204 17.02 1.62 1.71
N ILE A 205 16.92 0.30 1.77
CA ILE A 205 17.42 -0.63 0.74
C ILE A 205 16.72 -0.43 -0.63
N ARG A 206 15.69 0.41 -0.71
CA ARG A 206 14.89 0.67 -1.91
C ARG A 206 15.30 1.91 -2.69
N SER A 207 16.06 2.79 -2.08
CA SER A 207 16.52 4.04 -2.68
C SER A 207 17.92 3.92 -3.33
N LEU A 208 18.51 2.74 -3.32
CA LEU A 208 19.73 2.36 -4.02
C LEU A 208 19.43 1.32 -5.11
#